data_6108ff685b8a1c5c7eae0e3b206f9a09
#
_entry.id   6108ff685b8a1c5c7eae0e3b206f9a09
#
_cell.length_a   1.000
_cell.length_b   1.000
_cell.length_c   1.000
_cell.angle_alpha   90.00
_cell.angle_beta   90.00
_cell.angle_gamma   90.00
#
_symmetry.space_group_name_H-M   'P 1'
#
loop_
_entity.id
_entity.type
_entity.pdbx_description
1 polymer ?
#
loop_
_entity_poly.entity_id
_entity_poly.type
_entity_poly.pdbx_seq_one_letter_code
_entity_poly.pdbx_strand_id
1 'polypeptide(L)' 'MNGYLRFDLTEQKAKTTVYLVSSILSDEPLGHVYWNNAWRRYAFFPLENTTFDSFCLTEIRDFVDSLMKKRGS' A
#
# COMPACT_ATOMS: atom_id res chain seq x y z
N MET A 1 -11.55 5.56 12.25
CA MET A 1 -11.14 5.57 11.78
C MET A 1 -10.92 5.96 10.83
N ASN A 2 -10.78 6.56 10.41
CA ASN A 2 -10.69 6.89 9.51
C ASN A 2 -9.68 7.13 8.90
N GLY A 3 -9.34 6.80 8.08
CA GLY A 3 -8.08 6.89 7.44
C GLY A 3 -8.02 8.04 6.48
N TYR A 4 -6.80 8.32 6.08
CA TYR A 4 -6.56 9.33 5.06
C TYR A 4 -6.39 8.70 3.69
N LEU A 5 -6.20 7.37 3.65
CA LEU A 5 -5.83 6.67 2.43
C LEU A 5 -6.82 5.58 2.09
N ARG A 6 -6.95 5.34 0.78
CA ARG A 6 -7.75 4.23 0.27
C ARG A 6 -6.82 3.24 -0.43
N PHE A 7 -7.06 1.97 -0.16
CA PHE A 7 -6.26 0.89 -0.76
C PHE A 7 -7.17 0.02 -1.61
N ASP A 8 -7.01 0.11 -2.93
CA ASP A 8 -7.86 -0.61 -3.87
C ASP A 8 -7.10 -1.74 -4.53
N LEU A 9 -7.68 -2.92 -4.53
CA LEU A 9 -7.09 -4.06 -5.22
C LEU A 9 -7.17 -3.83 -6.72
N THR A 10 -6.03 -3.77 -7.39
CA THR A 10 -5.99 -3.52 -8.83
C THR A 10 -5.59 -4.74 -9.63
N GLU A 11 -4.87 -5.68 -9.01
CA GLU A 11 -4.42 -6.86 -9.75
C GLU A 11 -4.26 -8.03 -8.79
N GLN A 12 -4.72 -9.20 -9.21
CA GLN A 12 -4.57 -10.44 -8.46
C GLN A 12 -3.61 -11.34 -9.24
N LYS A 13 -2.45 -11.59 -8.65
CA LYS A 13 -1.48 -12.50 -9.25
C LYS A 13 -1.61 -13.87 -8.59
N ALA A 14 -0.84 -14.85 -9.09
CA ALA A 14 -0.97 -16.22 -8.60
C ALA A 14 -0.76 -16.33 -7.09
N LYS A 15 0.20 -15.58 -6.54
CA LYS A 15 0.55 -15.68 -5.12
C LYS A 15 0.52 -14.35 -4.40
N THR A 16 0.36 -13.25 -5.12
CA THR A 16 0.41 -11.92 -4.53
C THR A 16 -0.65 -11.02 -5.13
N THR A 17 -0.82 -9.84 -4.54
CA THR A 17 -1.80 -8.86 -5.00
C THR A 17 -1.14 -7.51 -5.15
N VAL A 18 -1.75 -6.66 -5.96
CA VAL A 18 -1.31 -5.28 -6.18
C VAL A 18 -2.42 -4.35 -5.75
N TYR A 19 -2.08 -3.34 -4.96
CA TYR A 19 -3.04 -2.36 -4.49
C TYR A 19 -2.62 -0.97 -4.92
N LEU A 20 -3.61 -0.16 -5.30
CA LEU A 20 -3.39 1.26 -5.57
C LEU A 20 -3.71 2.03 -4.30
N VAL A 21 -2.77 2.90 -3.89
CA VAL A 21 -2.96 3.75 -2.72
C VAL A 21 -3.32 5.14 -3.20
N SER A 22 -4.44 5.66 -2.73
CA SER A 22 -4.94 6.98 -3.12
C SER A 22 -5.32 7.79 -1.90
N SER A 23 -5.31 9.12 -2.07
CA SER A 23 -5.82 10.03 -1.04
C SER A 23 -7.33 10.03 -1.06
N ILE A 24 -7.97 9.86 0.09
CA ILE A 24 -9.42 9.90 0.17
C ILE A 24 -9.93 11.31 -0.14
N LEU A 25 -9.24 12.32 0.37
CA LEU A 25 -9.69 13.70 0.22
C LEU A 25 -9.59 14.21 -1.21
N SER A 26 -8.47 13.95 -1.87
CA SER A 26 -8.25 14.50 -3.22
C SER A 26 -8.46 13.47 -4.32
N ASP A 27 -8.61 12.20 -3.95
CA ASP A 27 -8.77 11.10 -4.90
C ASP A 27 -7.56 10.96 -5.82
N GLU A 28 -6.42 11.44 -5.37
CA GLU A 28 -5.18 11.38 -6.14
C GLU A 28 -4.45 10.07 -5.89
N PRO A 29 -3.93 9.43 -6.96
CA PRO A 29 -3.11 8.24 -6.75
C PRO A 29 -1.76 8.65 -6.15
N LEU A 30 -1.32 7.90 -5.16
CA LEU A 30 -0.07 8.19 -4.44
C LEU A 30 1.00 7.14 -4.68
N GLY A 31 0.60 5.91 -4.99
CA GLY A 31 1.57 4.86 -5.20
C GLY A 31 0.90 3.50 -5.20
N HIS A 32 1.71 2.46 -5.13
CA HIS A 32 1.22 1.09 -5.16
C HIS A 32 1.86 0.27 -4.06
N VAL A 33 1.13 -0.72 -3.57
CA VAL A 33 1.67 -1.72 -2.65
C VAL A 33 1.68 -3.05 -3.38
N TYR A 34 2.85 -3.66 -3.53
CA TYR A 34 2.95 -4.99 -4.12
C TYR A 34 4.20 -5.69 -3.61
N TRP A 35 4.34 -6.95 -4.01
CA TRP A 35 5.40 -7.82 -3.52
C TRP A 35 6.76 -7.41 -4.10
N ASN A 36 7.73 -7.25 -3.21
CA ASN A 36 9.12 -6.96 -3.60
C ASN A 36 9.92 -8.26 -3.46
N ASN A 37 10.30 -8.85 -4.59
CA ASN A 37 11.01 -10.11 -4.61
C ASN A 37 12.39 -10.03 -3.94
N ALA A 38 13.05 -8.91 -4.10
CA ALA A 38 14.39 -8.75 -3.54
C ALA A 38 14.36 -8.79 -2.01
N TRP A 39 13.33 -8.18 -1.41
CA TRP A 39 13.18 -8.14 0.03
C TRP A 39 12.28 -9.25 0.57
N ARG A 40 11.57 -9.94 -0.34
CA ARG A 40 10.66 -11.02 -0.02
C ARG A 40 9.58 -10.56 0.95
N ARG A 41 8.96 -9.43 0.62
CA ARG A 41 7.88 -8.86 1.42
C ARG A 41 7.13 -7.83 0.60
N TYR A 42 5.92 -7.49 1.08
CA TYR A 42 5.18 -6.38 0.49
C TYR A 42 5.88 -5.07 0.81
N ALA A 43 5.83 -4.15 -0.13
CA ALA A 43 6.43 -2.83 0.04
C ALA A 43 5.56 -1.79 -0.67
N PHE A 44 5.74 -0.53 -0.29
CA PHE A 44 5.05 0.59 -0.89
C PHE A 44 5.97 1.27 -1.91
N PHE A 45 5.45 1.48 -3.11
CA PHE A 45 6.19 2.10 -4.20
C PHE A 45 5.51 3.40 -4.55
N PRO A 46 6.03 4.55 -4.07
CA PRO A 46 5.38 5.84 -4.29
C PRO A 46 5.53 6.31 -5.73
N LEU A 47 4.55 7.10 -6.16
CA LEU A 47 4.64 7.81 -7.43
C LEU A 47 5.50 9.04 -7.25
N GLU A 48 5.99 9.58 -8.38
CA GLU A 48 6.79 10.80 -8.33
C GLU A 48 5.99 11.97 -7.79
N ASN A 49 6.68 12.87 -7.09
CA ASN A 49 6.12 14.12 -6.61
C ASN A 49 4.94 13.93 -5.64
N THR A 50 4.98 12.86 -4.86
CA THR A 50 3.98 12.66 -3.82
C THR A 50 4.60 12.99 -2.46
N THR A 51 3.75 13.38 -1.52
CA THR A 51 4.18 13.78 -0.19
C THR A 51 3.39 13.00 0.85
N PHE A 52 4.09 12.55 1.88
CA PHE A 52 3.47 11.75 2.95
C PHE A 52 3.85 12.31 4.30
N ASP A 53 2.87 12.40 5.20
CA ASP A 53 3.17 12.74 6.58
C ASP A 53 3.16 11.47 7.43
N SER A 54 3.40 11.63 8.73
CA SER A 54 3.49 10.48 9.62
C SER A 54 2.21 9.69 9.71
N PHE A 55 1.05 10.35 9.58
CA PHE A 55 -0.23 9.64 9.62
C PHE A 55 -0.39 8.74 8.40
N CYS A 56 -0.05 9.26 7.23
CA CYS A 56 -0.12 8.48 5.99
C CYS A 56 0.84 7.29 6.04
N LEU A 57 2.05 7.54 6.50
CA LEU A 57 3.06 6.47 6.59
C LEU A 57 2.63 5.38 7.56
N THR A 58 1.98 5.76 8.66
CA THR A 58 1.47 4.79 9.62
C THR A 58 0.40 3.91 8.98
N GLU A 59 -0.52 4.50 8.21
CA GLU A 59 -1.56 3.74 7.54
C GLU A 59 -0.96 2.77 6.53
N ILE A 60 0.03 3.23 5.77
CA ILE A 60 0.70 2.36 4.79
C ILE A 60 1.40 1.21 5.50
N ARG A 61 2.11 1.50 6.60
CA ARG A 61 2.78 0.47 7.36
C ARG A 61 1.79 -0.58 7.87
N ASP A 62 0.69 -0.12 8.45
CA ASP A 62 -0.31 -1.05 9.00
C ASP A 62 -0.91 -1.92 7.92
N PHE A 63 -1.16 -1.33 6.74
CA PHE A 63 -1.71 -2.09 5.63
C PHE A 63 -0.71 -3.15 5.15
N VAL A 64 0.54 -2.76 4.96
CA VAL A 64 1.58 -3.68 4.51
C VAL A 64 1.75 -4.81 5.53
N ASP A 65 1.77 -4.47 6.81
CA ASP A 65 1.89 -5.48 7.86
C ASP A 65 0.72 -6.46 7.83
N SER A 66 -0.49 -5.98 7.56
CA SER A 66 -1.65 -6.85 7.49
C SER A 66 -1.54 -7.83 6.32
N LEU A 67 -0.97 -7.40 5.21
CA LEU A 67 -0.76 -8.29 4.07
C LEU A 67 0.27 -9.36 4.40
N MET A 68 1.33 -9.00 5.12
CA MET A 68 2.32 -9.98 5.52
C MET A 68 1.72 -11.02 6.46
N LYS A 69 0.87 -10.60 7.38
CA LYS A 69 0.19 -11.53 8.28
C LYS A 69 -0.69 -12.51 7.52
N LYS A 70 -1.39 -12.02 6.50
CA LYS A 70 -2.26 -12.88 5.71
C LYS A 70 -1.48 -13.95 4.96
N ARG A 71 -0.23 -13.69 4.63
CA ARG A 71 0.60 -14.68 3.98
C ARG A 71 1.09 -15.76 4.94
N GLY A 72 0.93 -15.57 6.24
CA GLY A 72 1.41 -16.53 7.22
C GLY A 72 2.91 -16.46 7.46
N SER A 73 3.48 -15.32 7.17
CA SER A 73 4.93 -15.13 7.32
C SER A 73 5.26 -14.37 8.58
#